data_d492aa0bdf47a8f1bab2435caa23d6f9
#
_entry.id   d492aa0bdf47a8f1bab2435caa23d6f9
#
_cell.length_a   1.000
_cell.length_b   1.000
_cell.length_c   1.000
_cell.angle_alpha   90.00
_cell.angle_beta   90.00
_cell.angle_gamma   90.00
#
_symmetry.space_group_name_H-M   'P 1'
#
loop_
_entity.id
_entity.type
_entity.pdbx_description
1 polymer ?
#
loop_
_entity_poly.entity_id
_entity_poly.type
_entity_poly.pdbx_seq_one_letter_code
_entity_poly.pdbx_strand_id
1 'polypeptide(L)'
;MDDKNQNILKNNFLSRGCSASPRIYDKNENIYKHGCCKLDSFDWLADIPKAEGADVFPYAEIRFKNSRLEFCQMTEDKELAIGDIVAVEGSPGHDIGIVSLTGEAARLQMKKKNTGARSEELKKIYRRARVSDIEKWINAVDKEEHAKYKTREEARKLNLQMKINDVEYQGDSTKATFYYTAEERVDFRELIKVLADEFKVRIEMRQIGVRQEASRLGGIGSCGRELCCSTWMTKFKSVSTSSARQQQLSLNPQKLAGQCGKLKCCLNFEGAMYEDALSEFPDSKVVLKTKKGDAIHQKNDVFKRLVWYSYAEERSDIMAIPLDKVKKIISDNEKGILPATLENFSFVKDKKVDFENAADQDDLKRFDK
;
A
#
# COMPACT_ATOMS: atom_id res chain seq x y z
N MET A 1 -5.69 35.14 -20.45
CA MET A 1 -6.25 33.76 -20.43
C MET A 1 -5.17 32.70 -20.17
N ASP A 2 -3.90 33.07 -20.15
CA ASP A 2 -2.80 32.10 -20.10
C ASP A 2 -2.22 31.77 -18.72
N ASP A 3 -2.45 32.61 -17.71
CA ASP A 3 -1.89 32.41 -16.36
C ASP A 3 -2.55 31.28 -15.57
N LYS A 4 -3.81 30.97 -15.81
CA LYS A 4 -4.48 29.84 -15.14
C LYS A 4 -3.98 28.47 -15.62
N ASN A 5 -3.58 28.37 -16.89
CA ASN A 5 -3.04 27.12 -17.45
C ASN A 5 -1.60 26.82 -16.98
N GLN A 6 -0.77 27.85 -16.74
CA GLN A 6 0.58 27.64 -16.26
C GLN A 6 0.62 27.19 -14.78
N ASN A 7 -0.34 27.63 -13.96
CA ASN A 7 -0.46 27.15 -12.56
C ASN A 7 -0.97 25.70 -12.46
N ILE A 8 -1.76 25.24 -13.42
CA ILE A 8 -2.24 23.85 -13.48
C ILE A 8 -1.06 22.88 -13.72
N LEU A 9 -0.10 23.26 -14.57
CA LEU A 9 1.11 22.46 -14.84
C LEU A 9 2.10 22.44 -13.66
N LYS A 10 2.17 23.49 -12.85
CA LYS A 10 3.06 23.54 -11.66
C LYS A 10 2.58 22.68 -10.50
N ASN A 11 1.29 22.36 -10.43
CA ASN A 11 0.70 21.57 -9.34
C ASN A 11 0.58 20.06 -9.65
N ASN A 12 1.15 19.56 -10.74
CA ASN A 12 1.17 18.12 -11.07
C ASN A 12 1.85 17.25 -9.98
N PHE A 13 2.62 17.83 -9.08
CA PHE A 13 3.21 17.11 -7.94
C PHE A 13 2.21 16.80 -6.82
N LEU A 14 1.15 17.58 -6.66
CA LEU A 14 0.11 17.35 -5.65
C LEU A 14 -0.92 16.30 -6.08
N SER A 15 -1.02 15.98 -7.36
CA SER A 15 -1.91 14.96 -7.90
C SER A 15 -1.41 13.52 -7.75
N ARG A 16 -0.25 13.30 -7.14
CA ARG A 16 0.30 11.97 -6.89
C ARG A 16 -0.45 11.14 -5.85
N GLY A 17 -1.30 11.74 -5.06
CA GLY A 17 -2.23 11.02 -4.22
C GLY A 17 -3.56 10.94 -4.95
N CYS A 18 -3.90 9.94 -5.64
CA CYS A 18 -5.19 9.46 -6.14
C CYS A 18 -6.47 10.29 -5.87
N SER A 19 -6.34 11.58 -5.72
CA SER A 19 -7.40 12.60 -5.67
C SER A 19 -7.60 13.20 -7.05
N ALA A 20 -7.41 12.40 -8.07
CA ALA A 20 -7.33 12.90 -9.44
C ALA A 20 -8.72 13.23 -9.99
N SER A 21 -9.25 14.37 -9.58
CA SER A 21 -10.20 15.03 -10.46
C SER A 21 -9.48 15.34 -11.76
N PRO A 22 -10.06 15.05 -12.93
CA PRO A 22 -9.46 15.34 -14.21
C PRO A 22 -9.32 16.85 -14.37
N ARG A 23 -8.12 17.32 -14.68
CA ARG A 23 -7.83 18.74 -14.86
C ARG A 23 -7.48 19.10 -16.30
N ILE A 24 -7.33 18.10 -17.15
CA ILE A 24 -7.00 18.30 -18.56
C ILE A 24 -8.30 18.25 -19.36
N TYR A 25 -8.69 19.39 -19.91
CA TYR A 25 -9.85 19.50 -20.80
C TYR A 25 -9.37 19.51 -22.24
N ASP A 26 -9.81 18.52 -23.00
CA ASP A 26 -9.57 18.47 -24.44
C ASP A 26 -10.69 19.21 -25.17
N LYS A 27 -10.37 20.38 -25.74
CA LYS A 27 -11.32 21.22 -26.45
C LYS A 27 -11.81 20.58 -27.74
N ASN A 28 -11.00 19.72 -28.37
CA ASN A 28 -11.37 19.15 -29.69
C ASN A 28 -12.42 18.04 -29.49
N GLU A 29 -12.27 17.27 -28.45
CA GLU A 29 -13.19 16.15 -28.11
C GLU A 29 -14.29 16.58 -27.13
N ASN A 30 -14.23 17.79 -26.59
CA ASN A 30 -15.15 18.34 -25.59
C ASN A 30 -15.27 17.39 -24.33
N ILE A 31 -14.17 16.80 -23.95
CA ILE A 31 -14.11 15.87 -22.81
C ILE A 31 -12.97 16.22 -21.87
N TYR A 32 -13.13 15.85 -20.60
CA TYR A 32 -12.03 15.85 -19.64
C TYR A 32 -11.26 14.53 -19.71
N LYS A 33 -9.94 14.64 -19.83
CA LYS A 33 -9.01 13.51 -19.69
C LYS A 33 -8.41 13.54 -18.28
N HIS A 34 -8.42 12.41 -17.60
CA HIS A 34 -7.71 12.32 -16.36
C HIS A 34 -6.27 11.86 -16.62
N GLY A 35 -5.30 12.42 -15.86
CA GLY A 35 -3.91 12.02 -15.97
C GLY A 35 -3.65 10.62 -15.42
N CYS A 36 -2.51 10.05 -15.76
CA CYS A 36 -2.07 8.75 -15.23
C CYS A 36 -2.05 8.76 -13.70
N CYS A 37 -2.69 7.77 -13.09
CA CYS A 37 -2.71 7.56 -11.66
C CYS A 37 -2.16 6.17 -11.34
N LYS A 38 -1.40 6.06 -10.26
CA LYS A 38 -0.83 4.79 -9.79
C LYS A 38 -1.85 3.70 -9.44
N LEU A 39 -3.12 4.07 -9.30
CA LEU A 39 -4.23 3.14 -9.08
C LEU A 39 -5.01 2.84 -10.36
N ASP A 40 -4.58 3.34 -11.51
CA ASP A 40 -5.23 3.03 -12.78
C ASP A 40 -5.02 1.55 -13.09
N SER A 41 -6.10 0.92 -13.54
CA SER A 41 -6.09 -0.44 -14.03
C SER A 41 -5.94 -0.41 -15.55
N PHE A 42 -5.12 -1.29 -16.08
CA PHE A 42 -5.02 -1.50 -17.51
C PHE A 42 -5.86 -2.73 -17.88
N ASP A 43 -6.76 -2.57 -18.84
CA ASP A 43 -7.56 -3.69 -19.35
C ASP A 43 -6.83 -4.39 -20.50
N TRP A 44 -6.21 -5.52 -20.16
CA TRP A 44 -5.47 -6.35 -21.11
C TRP A 44 -6.37 -7.01 -22.16
N LEU A 45 -7.66 -7.07 -21.89
CA LEU A 45 -8.64 -7.80 -22.68
C LEU A 45 -9.61 -6.85 -23.41
N ALA A 46 -9.35 -5.53 -23.37
CA ALA A 46 -10.22 -4.53 -23.97
C ALA A 46 -10.46 -4.74 -25.47
N ASP A 47 -9.42 -5.22 -26.18
CA ASP A 47 -9.47 -5.44 -27.64
C ASP A 47 -10.01 -6.82 -28.02
N ILE A 48 -10.31 -7.69 -27.05
CA ILE A 48 -10.86 -9.01 -27.32
C ILE A 48 -12.39 -8.91 -27.35
N PRO A 49 -13.03 -9.23 -28.50
CA PRO A 49 -14.48 -9.24 -28.59
C PRO A 49 -15.11 -10.20 -27.59
N LYS A 50 -16.13 -9.73 -26.88
CA LYS A 50 -16.89 -10.59 -25.96
C LYS A 50 -17.59 -11.67 -26.78
N ALA A 51 -17.64 -12.91 -26.26
CA ALA A 51 -18.38 -13.98 -26.89
C ALA A 51 -19.87 -13.62 -27.01
N GLU A 52 -20.48 -13.94 -28.16
CA GLU A 52 -21.92 -13.76 -28.34
C GLU A 52 -22.69 -14.53 -27.28
N GLY A 53 -23.61 -13.88 -26.57
CA GLY A 53 -24.38 -14.48 -25.47
C GLY A 53 -23.67 -14.55 -24.12
N ALA A 54 -22.50 -13.98 -23.98
CA ALA A 54 -21.85 -13.90 -22.68
C ALA A 54 -22.63 -12.97 -21.72
N ASP A 55 -22.95 -13.47 -20.53
CA ASP A 55 -23.59 -12.68 -19.49
C ASP A 55 -22.75 -11.46 -19.14
N VAL A 56 -23.32 -10.28 -19.31
CA VAL A 56 -22.66 -9.02 -18.91
C VAL A 56 -22.82 -8.90 -17.37
N PHE A 57 -21.69 -8.91 -16.67
CA PHE A 57 -21.72 -8.70 -15.23
C PHE A 57 -22.20 -7.28 -14.93
N PRO A 58 -23.32 -7.11 -14.17
CA PRO A 58 -24.03 -5.84 -14.07
C PRO A 58 -23.41 -4.85 -13.08
N TYR A 59 -22.22 -5.11 -12.55
CA TYR A 59 -21.56 -4.24 -11.58
C TYR A 59 -20.20 -3.81 -12.07
N ALA A 60 -19.84 -2.57 -11.71
CA ALA A 60 -18.51 -2.01 -11.93
C ALA A 60 -17.88 -1.58 -10.59
N GLU A 61 -16.56 -1.68 -10.49
CA GLU A 61 -15.80 -1.07 -9.40
C GLU A 61 -15.50 0.38 -9.75
N ILE A 62 -15.94 1.29 -8.88
CA ILE A 62 -15.74 2.73 -9.04
C ILE A 62 -14.74 3.22 -8.02
N ARG A 63 -13.75 3.97 -8.48
CA ARG A 63 -12.72 4.59 -7.67
C ARG A 63 -13.06 6.05 -7.39
N PHE A 64 -12.88 6.43 -6.15
CA PHE A 64 -12.99 7.80 -5.66
C PHE A 64 -11.63 8.29 -5.11
N LYS A 65 -11.65 9.25 -4.21
CA LYS A 65 -10.43 9.80 -3.62
C LYS A 65 -9.64 8.74 -2.84
N ASN A 66 -8.33 8.75 -3.00
CA ASN A 66 -7.38 7.83 -2.38
C ASN A 66 -7.72 6.36 -2.70
N SER A 67 -7.91 5.52 -1.68
CA SER A 67 -8.21 4.09 -1.81
C SER A 67 -9.70 3.76 -1.63
N ARG A 68 -10.60 4.76 -1.68
CA ARG A 68 -12.04 4.51 -1.59
C ARG A 68 -12.52 3.91 -2.90
N LEU A 69 -13.00 2.69 -2.83
CA LEU A 69 -13.53 1.90 -3.92
C LEU A 69 -14.92 1.38 -3.54
N GLU A 70 -15.87 1.52 -4.43
CA GLU A 70 -17.24 1.02 -4.23
C GLU A 70 -17.66 0.21 -5.47
N PHE A 71 -18.46 -0.85 -5.25
CA PHE A 71 -19.10 -1.56 -6.36
C PHE A 71 -20.48 -0.95 -6.58
N CYS A 72 -20.74 -0.63 -7.83
CA CYS A 72 -21.99 0.02 -8.22
C CYS A 72 -22.64 -0.75 -9.36
N GLN A 73 -23.98 -0.81 -9.34
CA GLN A 73 -24.77 -1.45 -10.39
C GLN A 73 -24.77 -0.55 -11.63
N MET A 74 -24.46 -1.15 -12.77
CA MET A 74 -24.57 -0.50 -14.07
C MET A 74 -26.04 -0.52 -14.52
N THR A 75 -26.48 0.55 -15.20
CA THR A 75 -27.75 0.57 -15.89
C THR A 75 -27.62 -0.19 -17.21
N GLU A 76 -28.59 -1.00 -17.58
CA GLU A 76 -28.53 -1.97 -18.69
C GLU A 76 -28.17 -1.38 -20.06
N ASP A 77 -28.39 -0.09 -20.27
CA ASP A 77 -28.21 0.57 -21.57
C ASP A 77 -26.81 1.13 -21.84
N LYS A 78 -25.79 0.88 -20.99
CA LYS A 78 -24.51 1.58 -21.12
C LYS A 78 -23.31 0.67 -20.94
N GLU A 79 -22.58 0.47 -22.03
CA GLU A 79 -21.22 -0.05 -21.95
C GLU A 79 -20.31 1.01 -21.32
N LEU A 80 -19.76 0.69 -20.15
CA LEU A 80 -18.76 1.51 -19.47
C LEU A 80 -17.39 0.91 -19.71
N ALA A 81 -16.43 1.76 -20.03
CA ALA A 81 -15.02 1.41 -20.15
C ALA A 81 -14.25 1.79 -18.89
N ILE A 82 -13.14 1.10 -18.66
CA ILE A 82 -12.18 1.49 -17.61
C ILE A 82 -11.66 2.90 -17.91
N GLY A 83 -11.67 3.77 -16.88
CA GLY A 83 -11.30 5.17 -17.01
C GLY A 83 -12.48 6.12 -17.26
N ASP A 84 -13.67 5.62 -17.56
CA ASP A 84 -14.86 6.46 -17.69
C ASP A 84 -15.17 7.17 -16.37
N ILE A 85 -15.53 8.45 -16.47
CA ILE A 85 -15.96 9.25 -15.33
C ILE A 85 -17.49 9.14 -15.25
N VAL A 86 -17.98 8.71 -14.09
CA VAL A 86 -19.40 8.40 -13.88
C VAL A 86 -19.99 9.12 -12.68
N ALA A 87 -21.26 9.46 -12.78
CA ALA A 87 -22.07 9.95 -11.68
C ALA A 87 -22.74 8.74 -11.00
N VAL A 88 -22.47 8.60 -9.72
CA VAL A 88 -22.91 7.47 -8.88
C VAL A 88 -23.89 7.97 -7.82
N GLU A 89 -24.82 7.14 -7.42
CA GLU A 89 -25.75 7.42 -6.34
C GLU A 89 -25.02 7.83 -5.06
N GLY A 90 -25.40 8.98 -4.52
CA GLY A 90 -24.93 9.52 -3.25
C GLY A 90 -26.07 9.61 -2.23
N SER A 91 -25.75 9.75 -0.96
CA SER A 91 -26.76 9.99 0.09
C SER A 91 -26.33 11.20 0.94
N PRO A 92 -26.86 12.40 0.66
CA PRO A 92 -27.77 12.81 -0.44
C PRO A 92 -27.06 12.99 -1.78
N GLY A 93 -27.81 13.15 -2.86
CA GLY A 93 -27.33 13.60 -4.18
C GLY A 93 -26.56 12.54 -4.96
N HIS A 94 -25.48 12.96 -5.61
CA HIS A 94 -24.63 12.06 -6.41
C HIS A 94 -23.15 12.35 -6.19
N ASP A 95 -22.36 11.30 -6.31
CA ASP A 95 -20.90 11.40 -6.27
C ASP A 95 -20.30 11.16 -7.64
N ILE A 96 -19.08 11.62 -7.86
CA ILE A 96 -18.36 11.44 -9.11
C ILE A 96 -17.17 10.53 -8.86
N GLY A 97 -17.06 9.47 -9.66
CA GLY A 97 -15.96 8.53 -9.58
C GLY A 97 -15.47 8.09 -10.96
N ILE A 98 -14.40 7.33 -10.96
CA ILE A 98 -13.77 6.80 -12.17
C ILE A 98 -13.94 5.27 -12.17
N VAL A 99 -14.38 4.73 -13.30
CA VAL A 99 -14.51 3.28 -13.46
C VAL A 99 -13.12 2.64 -13.40
N SER A 100 -12.94 1.74 -12.44
CA SER A 100 -11.68 1.03 -12.21
C SER A 100 -11.68 -0.36 -12.83
N LEU A 101 -12.76 -1.10 -12.67
CA LEU A 101 -12.93 -2.45 -13.24
C LEU A 101 -14.35 -2.65 -13.72
N THR A 102 -14.50 -3.41 -14.80
CA THR A 102 -15.79 -3.86 -15.37
C THR A 102 -15.77 -5.37 -15.63
N GLY A 103 -16.91 -5.94 -15.97
CA GLY A 103 -17.04 -7.33 -16.43
C GLY A 103 -16.50 -8.38 -15.45
N GLU A 104 -15.80 -9.38 -15.97
CA GLU A 104 -15.28 -10.49 -15.18
C GLU A 104 -14.26 -10.07 -14.13
N ALA A 105 -13.41 -9.07 -14.43
CA ALA A 105 -12.44 -8.54 -13.47
C ALA A 105 -13.14 -7.93 -12.24
N ALA A 106 -14.23 -7.19 -12.45
CA ALA A 106 -15.04 -6.65 -11.36
C ALA A 106 -15.71 -7.78 -10.55
N ARG A 107 -16.21 -8.83 -11.21
CA ARG A 107 -16.82 -10.00 -10.56
C ARG A 107 -15.83 -10.72 -9.65
N LEU A 108 -14.61 -10.99 -10.13
CA LEU A 108 -13.57 -11.61 -9.35
C LEU A 108 -13.15 -10.76 -8.15
N GLN A 109 -13.03 -9.45 -8.34
CA GLN A 109 -12.67 -8.53 -7.28
C GLN A 109 -13.78 -8.41 -6.22
N MET A 110 -15.04 -8.37 -6.65
CA MET A 110 -16.20 -8.37 -5.76
C MET A 110 -16.25 -9.65 -4.90
N LYS A 111 -16.02 -10.82 -5.52
CA LYS A 111 -15.89 -12.10 -4.83
C LYS A 111 -14.73 -12.10 -3.83
N LYS A 112 -13.56 -11.59 -4.21
CA LYS A 112 -12.38 -11.47 -3.34
C LYS A 112 -12.62 -10.57 -2.12
N LYS A 113 -13.44 -9.53 -2.27
CA LYS A 113 -13.80 -8.61 -1.20
C LYS A 113 -15.02 -9.08 -0.37
N ASN A 114 -15.63 -10.20 -0.72
CA ASN A 114 -16.86 -10.74 -0.10
C ASN A 114 -18.03 -9.73 -0.07
N THR A 115 -18.14 -8.90 -1.09
CA THR A 115 -19.17 -7.85 -1.17
C THR A 115 -20.49 -8.38 -1.78
N GLY A 116 -20.45 -9.55 -2.43
CA GLY A 116 -21.59 -10.12 -3.16
C GLY A 116 -22.81 -10.50 -2.31
N ALA A 117 -22.66 -10.68 -0.99
CA ALA A 117 -23.77 -11.02 -0.08
C ALA A 117 -24.73 -9.84 0.19
N ARG A 118 -24.40 -8.62 -0.26
CA ARG A 118 -25.18 -7.39 -0.05
C ARG A 118 -25.54 -6.71 -1.37
N SER A 119 -25.79 -7.48 -2.41
CA SER A 119 -26.07 -6.94 -3.75
C SER A 119 -27.30 -6.01 -3.81
N GLU A 120 -28.27 -6.21 -2.93
CA GLU A 120 -29.50 -5.40 -2.87
C GLU A 120 -29.28 -3.97 -2.33
N GLU A 121 -28.18 -3.71 -1.63
CA GLU A 121 -27.81 -2.41 -1.06
C GLU A 121 -26.79 -1.63 -1.91
N LEU A 122 -26.45 -2.14 -3.10
CA LEU A 122 -25.42 -1.49 -3.91
C LEU A 122 -25.97 -0.26 -4.62
N LYS A 123 -25.17 0.81 -4.60
CA LYS A 123 -25.47 2.06 -5.28
C LYS A 123 -25.55 1.87 -6.80
N LYS A 124 -26.29 2.74 -7.46
CA LYS A 124 -26.45 2.72 -8.92
C LYS A 124 -25.56 3.74 -9.60
N ILE A 125 -25.11 3.41 -10.79
CA ILE A 125 -24.47 4.37 -11.68
C ILE A 125 -25.59 5.03 -12.48
N TYR A 126 -25.75 6.34 -12.31
CA TYR A 126 -26.80 7.08 -13.04
C TYR A 126 -26.47 7.29 -14.51
N ARG A 127 -25.23 7.71 -14.79
CA ARG A 127 -24.77 8.07 -16.15
C ARG A 127 -23.29 8.34 -16.18
N ARG A 128 -22.72 8.43 -17.38
CA ARG A 128 -21.42 9.09 -17.58
C ARG A 128 -21.52 10.55 -17.14
N ALA A 129 -20.47 11.04 -16.48
CA ALA A 129 -20.43 12.42 -15.99
C ALA A 129 -20.41 13.42 -17.15
N ARG A 130 -21.18 14.49 -17.03
CA ARG A 130 -21.17 15.61 -17.94
C ARG A 130 -20.04 16.58 -17.59
N VAL A 131 -19.65 17.44 -18.51
CA VAL A 131 -18.64 18.48 -18.27
C VAL A 131 -18.98 19.30 -17.02
N SER A 132 -20.24 19.69 -16.86
CA SER A 132 -20.71 20.45 -15.69
C SER A 132 -20.57 19.69 -14.34
N ASP A 133 -20.68 18.35 -14.36
CA ASP A 133 -20.50 17.54 -13.15
C ASP A 133 -19.00 17.50 -12.76
N ILE A 134 -18.15 17.38 -13.78
CA ILE A 134 -16.69 17.34 -13.58
C ILE A 134 -16.18 18.71 -13.09
N GLU A 135 -16.69 19.81 -13.62
CA GLU A 135 -16.35 21.16 -13.16
C GLU A 135 -16.76 21.36 -11.69
N LYS A 136 -17.95 20.90 -11.29
CA LYS A 136 -18.38 20.92 -9.88
C LYS A 136 -17.46 20.09 -9.02
N TRP A 137 -17.08 18.90 -9.47
CA TRP A 137 -16.15 18.03 -8.76
C TRP A 137 -14.77 18.66 -8.59
N ILE A 138 -14.20 19.29 -9.63
CA ILE A 138 -12.95 20.03 -9.53
C ILE A 138 -13.04 21.13 -8.47
N ASN A 139 -14.11 21.92 -8.52
CA ASN A 139 -14.35 22.97 -7.54
C ASN A 139 -14.53 22.44 -6.10
N ALA A 140 -15.14 21.25 -5.95
CA ALA A 140 -15.28 20.58 -4.67
C ALA A 140 -13.92 20.15 -4.10
N VAL A 141 -13.07 19.54 -4.94
CA VAL A 141 -11.72 19.11 -4.56
C VAL A 141 -10.84 20.31 -4.18
N ASP A 142 -10.95 21.44 -4.85
CA ASP A 142 -10.16 22.64 -4.54
C ASP A 142 -10.49 23.24 -3.16
N LYS A 143 -11.69 22.99 -2.64
CA LYS A 143 -12.11 23.41 -1.28
C LYS A 143 -11.55 22.51 -0.16
N GLU A 144 -11.13 21.28 -0.48
CA GLU A 144 -10.78 20.28 0.53
C GLU A 144 -9.61 20.68 1.42
N GLU A 145 -8.58 21.28 0.83
CA GLU A 145 -7.39 21.70 1.57
C GLU A 145 -7.71 22.84 2.54
N HIS A 146 -8.45 23.84 2.09
CA HIS A 146 -8.92 24.92 2.95
C HIS A 146 -9.79 24.39 4.10
N ALA A 147 -10.75 23.52 3.78
CA ALA A 147 -11.63 22.93 4.79
C ALA A 147 -10.85 22.11 5.81
N LYS A 148 -9.82 21.37 5.39
CA LYS A 148 -8.94 20.61 6.29
C LYS A 148 -8.21 21.54 7.30
N TYR A 149 -7.62 22.64 6.84
CA TYR A 149 -6.91 23.56 7.72
C TYR A 149 -7.85 24.28 8.67
N LYS A 150 -8.97 24.77 8.17
CA LYS A 150 -9.97 25.45 9.00
C LYS A 150 -10.53 24.52 10.09
N THR A 151 -10.84 23.29 9.73
CA THR A 151 -11.33 22.30 10.71
C THR A 151 -10.29 21.99 11.79
N ARG A 152 -9.00 21.96 11.45
CA ARG A 152 -7.93 21.79 12.45
C ARG A 152 -7.86 22.96 13.42
N GLU A 153 -8.07 24.16 12.94
CA GLU A 153 -8.11 25.36 13.76
C GLU A 153 -9.29 25.32 14.74
N GLU A 154 -10.50 25.02 14.25
CA GLU A 154 -11.69 24.95 15.08
C GLU A 154 -11.62 23.79 16.10
N ALA A 155 -11.09 22.65 15.71
CA ALA A 155 -10.86 21.52 16.63
C ALA A 155 -9.90 21.90 17.78
N ARG A 156 -8.86 22.72 17.50
CA ARG A 156 -7.96 23.24 18.54
C ARG A 156 -8.66 24.24 19.46
N LYS A 157 -9.48 25.14 18.94
CA LYS A 157 -10.26 26.09 19.74
C LYS A 157 -11.20 25.37 20.71
N LEU A 158 -11.78 24.27 20.28
CA LEU A 158 -12.65 23.42 21.09
C LEU A 158 -11.88 22.41 21.97
N ASN A 159 -10.54 22.46 22.01
CA ASN A 159 -9.66 21.55 22.76
C ASN A 159 -9.93 20.06 22.50
N LEU A 160 -10.34 19.69 21.29
CA LEU A 160 -10.63 18.30 20.93
C LEU A 160 -9.31 17.51 20.69
N GLN A 161 -9.16 16.37 21.38
CA GLN A 161 -8.00 15.48 21.24
C GLN A 161 -8.16 14.61 20.00
N MET A 162 -8.08 15.23 18.83
CA MET A 162 -8.22 14.57 17.54
C MET A 162 -7.32 15.23 16.48
N LYS A 163 -6.93 14.46 15.50
CA LYS A 163 -6.16 14.93 14.36
C LYS A 163 -6.98 14.77 13.08
N ILE A 164 -7.28 15.87 12.42
CA ILE A 164 -7.92 15.84 11.08
C ILE A 164 -6.85 15.53 10.04
N ASN A 165 -7.05 14.42 9.33
CA ASN A 165 -6.09 13.89 8.38
C ASN A 165 -6.41 14.30 6.95
N ASP A 166 -7.68 14.17 6.55
CA ASP A 166 -8.12 14.41 5.19
C ASP A 166 -9.58 14.86 5.18
N VAL A 167 -9.98 15.54 4.11
CA VAL A 167 -11.36 15.94 3.82
C VAL A 167 -11.70 15.49 2.42
N GLU A 168 -12.89 14.98 2.22
CA GLU A 168 -13.38 14.53 0.92
C GLU A 168 -14.78 15.11 0.69
N TYR A 169 -14.89 15.99 -0.27
CA TYR A 169 -16.17 16.51 -0.73
C TYR A 169 -16.80 15.53 -1.72
N GLN A 170 -18.10 15.34 -1.60
CA GLN A 170 -18.88 14.65 -2.61
C GLN A 170 -18.86 15.44 -3.93
N GLY A 171 -18.88 14.78 -5.06
CA GLY A 171 -18.72 15.43 -6.37
C GLY A 171 -19.73 16.53 -6.68
N ASP A 172 -20.93 16.47 -6.08
CA ASP A 172 -21.97 17.52 -6.18
C ASP A 172 -21.83 18.63 -5.12
N SER A 173 -20.85 18.56 -4.25
CA SER A 173 -20.60 19.49 -3.14
C SER A 173 -21.72 19.53 -2.07
N THR A 174 -22.61 18.54 -1.97
CA THR A 174 -23.68 18.52 -0.97
C THR A 174 -23.23 17.98 0.38
N LYS A 175 -22.18 17.17 0.39
CA LYS A 175 -21.66 16.50 1.60
C LYS A 175 -20.13 16.58 1.64
N ALA A 176 -19.56 16.74 2.84
CA ALA A 176 -18.14 16.63 3.09
C ALA A 176 -17.86 15.62 4.21
N THR A 177 -16.97 14.67 3.95
CA THR A 177 -16.52 13.65 4.92
C THR A 177 -15.15 14.03 5.45
N PHE A 178 -15.07 14.21 6.77
CA PHE A 178 -13.85 14.57 7.48
C PHE A 178 -13.26 13.33 8.13
N TYR A 179 -12.08 12.94 7.69
CA TYR A 179 -11.37 11.78 8.23
C TYR A 179 -10.44 12.20 9.35
N TYR A 180 -10.59 11.58 10.52
CA TYR A 180 -9.78 11.92 11.68
C TYR A 180 -9.24 10.68 12.39
N THR A 181 -8.14 10.86 13.13
CA THR A 181 -7.61 9.89 14.08
C THR A 181 -7.72 10.44 15.49
N ALA A 182 -8.06 9.59 16.43
CA ALA A 182 -8.10 9.87 17.85
C ALA A 182 -7.80 8.57 18.62
N GLU A 183 -7.19 8.70 19.80
CA GLU A 183 -6.92 7.56 20.68
C GLU A 183 -8.18 7.11 21.40
N GLU A 184 -8.99 8.07 21.86
CA GLU A 184 -10.24 7.87 22.57
C GLU A 184 -11.44 8.38 21.77
N ARG A 185 -12.63 8.15 22.29
CA ARG A 185 -13.86 8.67 21.71
C ARG A 185 -13.96 10.18 21.94
N VAL A 186 -14.10 10.95 20.87
CA VAL A 186 -14.20 12.40 20.91
C VAL A 186 -15.65 12.84 20.72
N ASP A 187 -16.13 13.79 21.52
CA ASP A 187 -17.41 14.45 21.29
C ASP A 187 -17.19 15.67 20.36
N PHE A 188 -17.65 15.51 19.13
CA PHE A 188 -17.49 16.51 18.06
C PHE A 188 -18.80 17.21 17.69
N ARG A 189 -19.84 17.18 18.54
CA ARG A 189 -21.16 17.76 18.23
C ARG A 189 -21.09 19.26 17.97
N GLU A 190 -20.32 19.98 18.80
CA GLU A 190 -20.10 21.42 18.60
C GLU A 190 -19.29 21.71 17.36
N LEU A 191 -18.23 20.93 17.10
CA LEU A 191 -17.44 21.04 15.90
C LEU A 191 -18.31 20.87 14.63
N ILE A 192 -19.20 19.89 14.60
CA ILE A 192 -20.10 19.67 13.45
C ILE A 192 -20.98 20.90 13.22
N LYS A 193 -21.51 21.55 14.25
CA LYS A 193 -22.34 22.75 14.12
C LYS A 193 -21.53 23.89 13.48
N VAL A 194 -20.34 24.16 14.02
CA VAL A 194 -19.46 25.19 13.50
C VAL A 194 -19.09 24.93 12.03
N LEU A 195 -18.73 23.70 11.70
CA LEU A 195 -18.35 23.33 10.32
C LEU A 195 -19.53 23.37 9.35
N ALA A 196 -20.73 22.97 9.80
CA ALA A 196 -21.94 23.05 8.99
C ALA A 196 -22.32 24.51 8.67
N ASP A 197 -22.16 25.41 9.65
CA ASP A 197 -22.38 26.83 9.46
C ASP A 197 -21.35 27.50 8.56
N GLU A 198 -20.09 27.09 8.65
CA GLU A 198 -18.98 27.63 7.84
C GLU A 198 -19.07 27.16 6.38
N PHE A 199 -19.20 25.84 6.17
CA PHE A 199 -19.11 25.26 4.83
C PHE A 199 -20.45 25.12 4.11
N LYS A 200 -21.57 25.26 4.82
CA LYS A 200 -22.94 25.12 4.27
C LYS A 200 -23.19 23.80 3.55
N VAL A 201 -22.57 22.72 4.04
CA VAL A 201 -22.70 21.36 3.50
C VAL A 201 -23.00 20.37 4.63
N ARG A 202 -23.51 19.20 4.28
CA ARG A 202 -23.69 18.12 5.26
C ARG A 202 -22.33 17.58 5.72
N ILE A 203 -22.07 17.63 7.01
CA ILE A 203 -20.82 17.17 7.61
C ILE A 203 -20.95 15.71 8.04
N GLU A 204 -20.01 14.89 7.62
CA GLU A 204 -19.83 13.52 8.11
C GLU A 204 -18.45 13.37 8.74
N MET A 205 -18.38 12.93 10.00
CA MET A 205 -17.12 12.67 10.69
C MET A 205 -16.81 11.17 10.67
N ARG A 206 -15.64 10.79 10.16
CA ARG A 206 -15.22 9.39 10.03
C ARG A 206 -13.88 9.13 10.70
N GLN A 207 -13.90 8.32 11.75
CA GLN A 207 -12.67 7.90 12.40
C GLN A 207 -11.93 6.88 11.53
N ILE A 208 -10.63 7.06 11.39
CA ILE A 208 -9.74 6.15 10.67
C ILE A 208 -8.58 5.71 11.55
N GLY A 209 -8.05 4.52 11.29
CA GLY A 209 -6.86 4.04 11.99
C GLY A 209 -5.58 4.66 11.44
N VAL A 210 -4.51 4.69 12.24
CA VAL A 210 -3.20 5.28 11.87
C VAL A 210 -2.58 4.70 10.59
N ARG A 211 -2.88 3.44 10.23
CA ARG A 211 -2.44 2.87 8.96
C ARG A 211 -3.23 3.42 7.77
N GLN A 212 -4.53 3.66 7.94
CA GLN A 212 -5.36 4.30 6.93
C GLN A 212 -4.98 5.77 6.75
N GLU A 213 -4.59 6.45 7.83
CA GLU A 213 -3.99 7.78 7.75
C GLU A 213 -2.73 7.77 6.90
N ALA A 214 -1.76 6.90 7.21
CA ALA A 214 -0.54 6.76 6.42
C ALA A 214 -0.82 6.38 4.94
N SER A 215 -1.85 5.57 4.69
CA SER A 215 -2.29 5.22 3.34
C SER A 215 -2.78 6.43 2.54
N ARG A 216 -3.54 7.33 3.19
CA ARG A 216 -4.05 8.56 2.56
C ARG A 216 -2.95 9.59 2.31
N LEU A 217 -2.02 9.75 3.24
CA LEU A 217 -0.87 10.65 3.09
C LEU A 217 0.11 10.15 2.03
N GLY A 218 0.24 8.84 1.87
CA GLY A 218 1.24 8.24 1.01
C GLY A 218 2.65 8.36 1.57
N GLY A 219 3.65 8.17 0.72
CA GLY A 219 5.06 8.29 1.06
C GLY A 219 5.90 7.09 0.62
N ILE A 220 7.18 7.13 0.95
CA ILE A 220 8.16 6.10 0.60
C ILE A 220 8.50 5.30 1.86
N GLY A 221 8.43 3.98 1.77
CA GLY A 221 8.82 3.07 2.84
C GLY A 221 10.34 2.98 3.02
N SER A 222 10.78 2.36 4.12
CA SER A 222 12.21 2.08 4.36
C SER A 222 12.85 1.15 3.31
N CYS A 223 12.03 0.51 2.47
CA CYS A 223 12.47 -0.30 1.32
C CYS A 223 12.70 0.54 0.04
N GLY A 224 12.53 1.87 0.09
CA GLY A 224 12.68 2.75 -1.07
C GLY A 224 11.51 2.73 -2.06
N ARG A 225 10.43 1.98 -1.78
CA ARG A 225 9.21 1.90 -2.59
C ARG A 225 8.08 2.69 -1.95
N GLU A 226 7.09 3.07 -2.75
CA GLU A 226 5.86 3.64 -2.21
C GLU A 226 5.20 2.70 -1.19
N LEU A 227 4.49 3.28 -0.22
CA LEU A 227 3.83 2.51 0.83
C LEU A 227 2.83 1.50 0.22
N CYS A 228 2.95 0.23 0.61
CA CYS A 228 2.03 -0.83 0.15
C CYS A 228 0.57 -0.50 0.48
N CYS A 229 0.30 0.14 1.61
CA CYS A 229 -1.05 0.54 2.03
C CYS A 229 -1.64 1.66 1.16
N SER A 230 -0.82 2.48 0.51
CA SER A 230 -1.29 3.55 -0.38
C SER A 230 -1.38 3.12 -1.85
N THR A 231 -0.93 1.92 -2.18
CA THR A 231 -0.90 1.41 -3.56
C THR A 231 -1.83 0.20 -3.74
N TRP A 232 -1.37 -0.99 -3.40
CA TRP A 232 -2.02 -2.25 -3.77
C TRP A 232 -2.60 -3.04 -2.60
N MET A 233 -2.07 -2.85 -1.37
CA MET A 233 -2.48 -3.63 -0.22
C MET A 233 -3.74 -3.05 0.42
N THR A 234 -4.83 -3.80 0.38
CA THR A 234 -6.14 -3.37 0.91
C THR A 234 -6.57 -4.14 2.17
N LYS A 235 -6.04 -5.36 2.38
CA LYS A 235 -6.35 -6.18 3.56
C LYS A 235 -5.16 -6.20 4.52
N PHE A 236 -5.40 -5.81 5.77
CA PHE A 236 -4.37 -5.73 6.80
C PHE A 236 -4.72 -6.65 7.96
N LYS A 237 -3.93 -7.72 8.11
CA LYS A 237 -3.94 -8.53 9.31
C LYS A 237 -3.07 -7.88 10.39
N SER A 238 -3.36 -8.13 11.65
CA SER A 238 -2.50 -7.72 12.75
C SER A 238 -1.14 -8.39 12.60
N VAL A 239 -0.06 -7.60 12.74
CA VAL A 239 1.31 -8.11 12.65
C VAL A 239 1.83 -8.36 14.05
N SER A 240 2.36 -9.56 14.28
CA SER A 240 3.00 -9.93 15.55
C SER A 240 4.53 -9.91 15.44
N THR A 241 5.19 -9.85 16.59
CA THR A 241 6.65 -9.97 16.64
C THR A 241 7.15 -11.36 16.26
N SER A 242 6.28 -12.37 16.27
CA SER A 242 6.62 -13.72 15.79
C SER A 242 6.99 -13.72 14.31
N SER A 243 6.30 -12.94 13.48
CA SER A 243 6.65 -12.79 12.07
C SER A 243 8.05 -12.21 11.86
N ALA A 244 8.47 -11.29 12.72
CA ALA A 244 9.84 -10.76 12.68
C ALA A 244 10.89 -11.80 13.13
N ARG A 245 10.55 -12.63 14.12
CA ARG A 245 11.43 -13.72 14.57
C ARG A 245 11.60 -14.80 13.52
N GLN A 246 10.52 -15.20 12.84
CA GLN A 246 10.58 -16.16 11.72
C GLN A 246 11.51 -15.66 10.63
N GLN A 247 11.50 -14.36 10.34
CA GLN A 247 12.38 -13.72 9.37
C GLN A 247 13.76 -13.40 9.92
N GLN A 248 14.06 -13.82 11.16
CA GLN A 248 15.33 -13.61 11.86
C GLN A 248 15.77 -12.14 11.92
N LEU A 249 14.81 -11.23 12.00
CA LEU A 249 15.05 -9.80 12.13
C LEU A 249 15.27 -9.44 13.60
N SER A 250 16.19 -8.51 13.85
CA SER A 250 16.37 -7.97 15.19
C SER A 250 15.09 -7.29 15.67
N LEU A 251 14.69 -7.53 16.92
CA LEU A 251 13.47 -6.97 17.52
C LEU A 251 13.62 -5.48 17.87
N ASN A 252 14.33 -4.70 17.05
CA ASN A 252 14.45 -3.27 17.22
C ASN A 252 13.17 -2.59 16.70
N PRO A 253 12.37 -1.91 17.55
CA PRO A 253 11.12 -1.26 17.16
C PRO A 253 11.32 -0.25 16.03
N GLN A 254 12.40 0.51 16.03
CA GLN A 254 12.69 1.50 14.98
C GLN A 254 12.87 0.87 13.58
N LYS A 255 13.46 -0.32 13.53
CA LYS A 255 13.64 -1.06 12.26
C LYS A 255 12.39 -1.79 11.82
N LEU A 256 11.54 -2.22 12.77
CA LEU A 256 10.33 -2.99 12.50
C LEU A 256 9.08 -2.14 12.31
N ALA A 257 9.06 -0.88 12.77
CA ALA A 257 7.93 0.02 12.61
C ALA A 257 7.83 0.56 11.17
N GLY A 258 6.60 0.65 10.67
CA GLY A 258 6.26 1.36 9.45
C GLY A 258 6.06 2.86 9.73
N GLN A 259 5.83 3.66 8.68
CA GLN A 259 5.51 5.08 8.83
C GLN A 259 4.24 5.35 9.64
N CYS A 260 3.33 4.39 9.73
CA CYS A 260 2.15 4.45 10.58
C CYS A 260 2.42 4.15 12.07
N GLY A 261 3.66 3.94 12.50
CA GLY A 261 4.02 3.57 13.87
C GLY A 261 3.70 2.13 14.27
N LYS A 262 2.92 1.38 13.49
CA LYS A 262 2.65 -0.05 13.71
C LYS A 262 3.70 -0.91 13.02
N LEU A 263 3.83 -2.19 13.42
CA LEU A 263 4.72 -3.12 12.75
C LEU A 263 4.45 -3.17 11.23
N LYS A 264 5.52 -3.27 10.46
CA LYS A 264 5.48 -3.30 8.99
C LYS A 264 4.59 -4.44 8.49
N CYS A 265 3.64 -4.11 7.64
CA CYS A 265 2.71 -5.09 7.05
C CYS A 265 3.38 -6.09 6.10
N CYS A 266 4.55 -5.74 5.53
CA CYS A 266 5.34 -6.67 4.71
C CYS A 266 5.82 -7.89 5.49
N LEU A 267 6.02 -7.79 6.81
CA LEU A 267 6.38 -8.94 7.66
C LEU A 267 5.36 -10.09 7.56
N ASN A 268 4.05 -9.76 7.59
CA ASN A 268 3.02 -10.78 7.40
C ASN A 268 2.85 -11.17 5.93
N PHE A 269 3.06 -10.23 5.02
CA PHE A 269 2.89 -10.51 3.59
C PHE A 269 3.94 -11.50 3.08
N GLU A 270 5.18 -11.33 3.52
CA GLU A 270 6.30 -12.19 3.16
C GLU A 270 6.38 -13.47 4.05
N GLY A 271 5.64 -13.50 5.16
CA GLY A 271 5.74 -14.55 6.18
C GLY A 271 5.60 -15.97 5.64
N ALA A 272 4.61 -16.21 4.78
CA ALA A 272 4.37 -17.53 4.19
C ALA A 272 5.54 -18.00 3.30
N MET A 273 6.18 -17.08 2.57
CA MET A 273 7.36 -17.39 1.75
C MET A 273 8.58 -17.75 2.61
N TYR A 274 8.75 -17.05 3.74
CA TYR A 274 9.82 -17.40 4.69
C TYR A 274 9.57 -18.74 5.37
N GLU A 275 8.31 -19.03 5.71
CA GLU A 275 7.92 -20.30 6.33
C GLU A 275 8.17 -21.47 5.38
N ASP A 276 7.78 -21.33 4.13
CA ASP A 276 8.04 -22.32 3.07
C ASP A 276 9.55 -22.53 2.87
N ALA A 277 10.30 -21.45 2.71
CA ALA A 277 11.74 -21.52 2.54
C ALA A 277 12.47 -22.11 3.77
N LEU A 278 12.01 -21.81 4.98
CA LEU A 278 12.58 -22.34 6.22
C LEU A 278 12.27 -23.84 6.42
N SER A 279 11.20 -24.35 5.80
CA SER A 279 10.87 -25.78 5.87
C SER A 279 11.97 -26.68 5.29
N GLU A 280 12.77 -26.14 4.38
CA GLU A 280 13.94 -26.87 3.84
C GLU A 280 15.15 -26.92 4.78
N PHE A 281 15.20 -26.03 5.79
CA PHE A 281 16.31 -25.93 6.71
C PHE A 281 16.15 -26.93 7.86
N PRO A 282 17.27 -27.45 8.42
CA PRO A 282 17.23 -28.29 9.60
C PRO A 282 16.71 -27.51 10.81
N ASP A 283 16.14 -28.23 11.79
CA ASP A 283 15.74 -27.62 13.05
C ASP A 283 16.95 -26.95 13.73
N SER A 284 16.73 -25.76 14.28
CA SER A 284 17.73 -25.00 15.01
C SER A 284 18.34 -25.75 16.24
N LYS A 285 17.70 -26.80 16.69
CA LYS A 285 18.17 -27.65 17.77
C LYS A 285 19.19 -28.71 17.32
N VAL A 286 19.37 -28.90 16.01
CA VAL A 286 20.30 -29.92 15.51
C VAL A 286 21.73 -29.47 15.74
N VAL A 287 22.48 -30.30 16.51
CA VAL A 287 23.89 -30.11 16.76
C VAL A 287 24.67 -30.94 15.73
N LEU A 288 25.63 -30.33 15.06
CA LEU A 288 26.54 -31.03 14.17
C LEU A 288 27.74 -31.59 14.97
N LYS A 289 27.90 -32.91 14.95
CA LYS A 289 29.00 -33.57 15.61
C LYS A 289 30.20 -33.68 14.67
N THR A 290 31.36 -33.27 15.17
CA THR A 290 32.64 -33.39 14.46
C THR A 290 33.74 -33.95 15.34
N LYS A 291 34.87 -34.35 14.77
CA LYS A 291 36.01 -34.81 15.57
C LYS A 291 36.66 -33.68 16.39
N LYS A 292 36.50 -32.41 15.97
CA LYS A 292 36.98 -31.20 16.64
C LYS A 292 36.08 -30.82 17.85
N GLY A 293 34.79 -31.17 17.80
CA GLY A 293 33.81 -30.83 18.81
C GLY A 293 32.41 -30.70 18.25
N ASP A 294 31.47 -30.42 19.13
CA ASP A 294 30.06 -30.19 18.79
C ASP A 294 29.82 -28.76 18.32
N ALA A 295 29.14 -28.59 17.20
CA ALA A 295 28.79 -27.27 16.67
C ALA A 295 27.30 -26.98 16.79
N ILE A 296 27.00 -25.80 17.30
CA ILE A 296 25.66 -25.31 17.63
C ILE A 296 25.19 -24.35 16.54
N HIS A 297 23.94 -24.51 16.15
CA HIS A 297 23.26 -23.61 15.21
C HIS A 297 23.18 -22.18 15.76
N GLN A 298 23.49 -21.17 14.94
CA GLN A 298 23.42 -19.76 15.30
C GLN A 298 22.28 -19.04 14.55
N LYS A 299 22.24 -19.14 13.23
CA LYS A 299 21.20 -18.53 12.39
C LYS A 299 21.13 -19.18 11.01
N ASN A 300 20.02 -18.95 10.31
CA ASN A 300 19.84 -19.28 8.89
C ASN A 300 19.94 -18.03 8.03
N ASP A 301 20.53 -18.12 6.85
CA ASP A 301 20.41 -17.13 5.80
C ASP A 301 19.60 -17.76 4.65
N VAL A 302 18.31 -17.44 4.64
CA VAL A 302 17.35 -18.04 3.71
C VAL A 302 17.69 -17.70 2.28
N PHE A 303 18.12 -16.46 2.02
CA PHE A 303 18.40 -15.99 0.64
C PHE A 303 19.65 -16.62 0.04
N LYS A 304 20.69 -16.81 0.87
CA LYS A 304 21.95 -17.42 0.43
C LYS A 304 21.97 -18.93 0.59
N ARG A 305 20.91 -19.51 1.16
CA ARG A 305 20.84 -20.95 1.53
C ARG A 305 22.04 -21.37 2.39
N LEU A 306 22.41 -20.55 3.38
CA LEU A 306 23.51 -20.79 4.30
C LEU A 306 22.98 -21.00 5.71
N VAL A 307 23.61 -21.91 6.44
CA VAL A 307 23.38 -22.13 7.86
C VAL A 307 24.65 -21.76 8.61
N TRP A 308 24.49 -20.98 9.65
CA TRP A 308 25.60 -20.52 10.45
C TRP A 308 25.73 -21.37 11.70
N TYR A 309 26.91 -21.96 11.90
CA TYR A 309 27.27 -22.76 13.05
C TYR A 309 28.51 -22.19 13.75
N SER A 310 28.63 -22.41 15.06
CA SER A 310 29.84 -22.17 15.82
C SER A 310 30.12 -23.38 16.73
N TYR A 311 31.38 -23.67 17.02
CA TYR A 311 31.71 -24.69 18.02
C TYR A 311 31.24 -24.26 19.41
N ALA A 312 30.84 -25.22 20.23
CA ALA A 312 30.35 -24.97 21.60
C ALA A 312 31.40 -24.28 22.47
N GLU A 313 32.67 -24.63 22.26
CA GLU A 313 33.82 -24.09 22.99
C GLU A 313 34.33 -22.77 22.42
N GLU A 314 34.21 -22.55 21.10
CA GLU A 314 34.69 -21.36 20.39
C GLU A 314 33.51 -20.61 19.74
N ARG A 315 32.68 -19.93 20.54
CA ARG A 315 31.47 -19.23 20.08
C ARG A 315 31.76 -17.98 19.21
N SER A 316 32.98 -17.48 19.26
CA SER A 316 33.38 -16.31 18.48
C SER A 316 33.60 -16.63 17.00
N ASP A 317 33.93 -17.86 16.66
CA ASP A 317 34.21 -18.27 15.28
C ASP A 317 32.96 -18.89 14.67
N ILE A 318 32.25 -18.03 13.91
CA ILE A 318 30.98 -18.37 13.27
C ILE A 318 31.22 -18.71 11.81
N MET A 319 30.87 -19.93 11.41
CA MET A 319 31.09 -20.48 10.09
C MET A 319 29.78 -20.54 9.30
N ALA A 320 29.80 -20.07 8.05
CA ALA A 320 28.68 -20.16 7.13
C ALA A 320 28.83 -21.41 6.25
N ILE A 321 27.88 -22.34 6.36
CA ILE A 321 27.94 -23.62 5.63
C ILE A 321 26.74 -23.70 4.68
N PRO A 322 26.91 -24.04 3.40
CA PRO A 322 25.81 -24.28 2.45
C PRO A 322 24.82 -25.34 2.96
N LEU A 323 23.53 -25.10 2.79
CA LEU A 323 22.46 -25.95 3.28
C LEU A 323 22.62 -27.41 2.85
N ASP A 324 23.02 -27.65 1.59
CA ASP A 324 23.20 -29.01 1.06
C ASP A 324 24.32 -29.76 1.77
N LYS A 325 25.41 -29.06 2.11
CA LYS A 325 26.50 -29.63 2.89
C LYS A 325 26.08 -29.94 4.34
N VAL A 326 25.25 -29.06 4.95
CA VAL A 326 24.71 -29.30 6.30
C VAL A 326 23.83 -30.56 6.30
N LYS A 327 22.92 -30.70 5.32
CA LYS A 327 22.06 -31.89 5.19
C LYS A 327 22.90 -33.16 5.05
N LYS A 328 23.99 -33.12 4.29
CA LYS A 328 24.92 -34.23 4.15
C LYS A 328 25.61 -34.57 5.49
N ILE A 329 26.11 -33.57 6.20
CA ILE A 329 26.76 -33.79 7.51
C ILE A 329 25.76 -34.40 8.52
N ILE A 330 24.50 -33.94 8.51
CA ILE A 330 23.47 -34.55 9.37
C ILE A 330 23.27 -36.01 9.05
N SER A 331 23.09 -36.35 7.74
CA SER A 331 22.94 -37.75 7.32
C SER A 331 24.18 -38.62 7.63
N ASP A 332 25.39 -38.06 7.52
CA ASP A 332 26.63 -38.75 7.86
C ASP A 332 26.72 -38.95 9.39
N ASN A 333 26.34 -37.97 10.20
CA ASN A 333 26.29 -38.09 11.66
C ASN A 333 25.31 -39.16 12.13
N GLU A 334 24.13 -39.30 11.45
CA GLU A 334 23.16 -40.36 11.73
C GLU A 334 23.74 -41.75 11.44
N LYS A 335 24.67 -41.86 10.51
CA LYS A 335 25.40 -43.07 10.17
C LYS A 335 26.65 -43.31 11.06
N GLY A 336 26.91 -42.39 12.01
CA GLY A 336 28.08 -42.45 12.88
C GLY A 336 29.37 -41.95 12.23
N ILE A 337 29.32 -41.34 11.05
CA ILE A 337 30.49 -40.76 10.36
C ILE A 337 30.67 -39.33 10.79
N LEU A 338 31.79 -39.04 11.50
CA LEU A 338 32.10 -37.69 11.98
C LEU A 338 33.10 -37.05 11.08
N PRO A 339 32.75 -35.87 10.46
CA PRO A 339 33.72 -35.08 9.70
C PRO A 339 34.83 -34.57 10.60
N ALA A 340 36.03 -34.33 10.07
CA ALA A 340 37.18 -33.86 10.84
C ALA A 340 36.92 -32.47 11.42
N THR A 341 36.53 -31.52 10.55
CA THR A 341 36.25 -30.11 10.91
C THR A 341 35.15 -29.55 10.04
N LEU A 342 34.50 -28.44 10.46
CA LEU A 342 33.51 -27.72 9.67
C LEU A 342 34.10 -26.68 8.73
N GLU A 343 35.33 -26.25 8.97
CA GLU A 343 36.05 -25.26 8.17
C GLU A 343 36.15 -25.69 6.70
N ASN A 344 36.33 -26.98 6.44
CA ASN A 344 36.38 -27.55 5.09
C ASN A 344 35.07 -27.43 4.30
N PHE A 345 33.95 -27.20 4.99
CA PHE A 345 32.64 -27.05 4.40
C PHE A 345 32.17 -25.60 4.38
N SER A 346 32.91 -24.69 5.05
CA SER A 346 32.54 -23.30 5.18
C SER A 346 32.55 -22.61 3.79
N PHE A 347 31.61 -21.69 3.62
CA PHE A 347 31.60 -20.78 2.47
C PHE A 347 32.72 -19.76 2.70
N VAL A 348 33.83 -19.94 2.01
CA VAL A 348 34.91 -18.93 1.98
C VAL A 348 34.38 -17.76 1.19
N LYS A 349 34.19 -16.61 1.84
CA LYS A 349 34.00 -15.34 1.12
C LYS A 349 35.25 -15.11 0.29
N ASP A 350 35.08 -15.09 -1.04
CA ASP A 350 36.09 -14.47 -1.88
C ASP A 350 36.42 -13.10 -1.30
N LYS A 351 37.73 -12.82 -1.22
CA LYS A 351 38.30 -11.60 -0.65
C LYS A 351 37.40 -10.41 -0.96
N LYS A 352 37.05 -9.64 0.08
CA LYS A 352 36.47 -8.30 -0.08
C LYS A 352 37.21 -7.65 -1.26
N VAL A 353 36.48 -7.29 -2.30
CA VAL A 353 36.88 -6.18 -3.14
C VAL A 353 37.02 -5.04 -2.15
N ASP A 354 38.27 -4.64 -1.84
CA ASP A 354 38.52 -3.39 -1.16
C ASP A 354 37.84 -2.33 -2.04
N PHE A 355 36.74 -1.83 -1.56
CA PHE A 355 36.28 -0.54 -2.01
C PHE A 355 37.36 0.41 -1.50
N GLU A 356 38.35 0.71 -2.33
CA GLU A 356 39.21 1.87 -2.15
C GLU A 356 38.30 3.00 -1.75
N ASN A 357 38.54 3.59 -0.59
CA ASN A 357 37.75 4.67 -0.05
C ASN A 357 37.61 5.73 -1.14
N ALA A 358 36.41 5.86 -1.71
CA ALA A 358 36.11 6.89 -2.69
C ALA A 358 36.29 8.31 -2.11
N ALA A 359 36.59 8.42 -0.82
CA ALA A 359 36.94 9.63 -0.12
C ALA A 359 38.41 10.12 -0.40
N ASP A 360 39.30 9.27 -0.88
CA ASP A 360 40.68 9.64 -1.19
C ASP A 360 40.94 9.89 -2.68
N GLN A 361 39.92 9.75 -3.53
CA GLN A 361 40.04 10.16 -4.91
C GLN A 361 39.55 11.60 -5.04
N ASP A 362 40.44 12.47 -5.50
CA ASP A 362 40.30 13.91 -5.80
C ASP A 362 39.28 14.21 -6.92
N ASP A 363 38.08 13.66 -6.80
CA ASP A 363 37.04 13.68 -7.83
C ASP A 363 36.01 14.84 -7.65
N LEU A 364 36.31 15.77 -6.70
CA LEU A 364 35.56 17.02 -6.57
C LEU A 364 35.70 17.98 -7.75
N LYS A 365 36.71 17.77 -8.60
CA LYS A 365 36.98 18.56 -9.83
C LYS A 365 36.23 18.06 -11.07
N ARG A 366 35.42 17.01 -10.96
CA ARG A 366 34.73 16.40 -12.10
C ARG A 366 33.57 17.25 -12.63
N PHE A 367 33.10 18.21 -11.87
CA PHE A 367 31.96 19.07 -12.21
C PHE A 367 32.39 20.49 -12.67
N ASP A 368 33.69 20.76 -12.76
CA ASP A 368 34.23 22.07 -13.17
C ASP A 368 34.66 22.09 -14.65
N LYS A 369 33.95 21.35 -15.52
CA LYS A 369 34.11 21.45 -16.98
C LYS A 369 32.78 21.73 -17.64
#